data_ae808c0b32247807e4e4383cf8b1bee0
#
_entry.id   ae808c0b32247807e4e4383cf8b1bee0
#
_cell.length_a   1.000
_cell.length_b   1.000
_cell.length_c   1.000
_cell.angle_alpha   90.00
_cell.angle_beta   90.00
_cell.angle_gamma   90.00
#
_symmetry.space_group_name_H-M   'P 1'
#
loop_
_entity.id
_entity.type
_entity.pdbx_description
1 polymer ?
#
loop_
_entity_poly.entity_id
_entity_poly.type
_entity_poly.pdbx_seq_one_letter_code
_entity_poly.pdbx_strand_id
1 'polypeptide(L)'
;MGGDNSFTQEDTTVVLRDTMATAEARDVTPGDEIRLSGRTVATIEDVAAYATSDSTEQTVFVEAELDTHRQQSDRRFGGTQMRRGQTVTLPAEDYTFNGRIEKVDSGLQPTTTDVLLETTVDAETAGRIAAGDVTTVAGYEAAEVRTVTTYATQNPDRKRVLVGLSLATLENAGRQQFGSAALQRGNNITISTESYALSGTIERVGALEPRGTLTNRTVTLRMTDMRADMADAIEPGMTETSGGETIARVSRVNTEPSVIITTGDNGTVNVADHPYLRDITITTELRVRESTSGVQFKGESLQQGSAVVINLGTITIEATVVSVGL
;
A
#
# COMPACT_ATOMS: atom_id res chain seq x y z
N MET A 1 -27.78 40.22 43.46
CA MET A 1 -28.12 39.10 42.60
C MET A 1 -26.85 38.22 42.51
N GLY A 2 -26.77 37.20 43.34
CA GLY A 2 -25.69 36.25 43.27
C GLY A 2 -25.97 35.30 42.08
N GLY A 3 -25.17 35.36 41.05
CA GLY A 3 -25.21 34.35 39.99
C GLY A 3 -24.78 33.01 40.58
N ASP A 4 -25.67 32.05 40.54
CA ASP A 4 -25.43 30.70 40.91
C ASP A 4 -24.39 30.11 39.96
N ASN A 5 -23.11 30.14 40.34
CA ASN A 5 -22.01 29.55 39.60
C ASN A 5 -21.98 28.04 39.94
N SER A 6 -23.09 27.34 39.71
CA SER A 6 -23.15 25.91 39.87
C SER A 6 -22.35 25.26 38.70
N PHE A 7 -21.12 24.86 39.00
CA PHE A 7 -20.36 23.96 38.15
C PHE A 7 -21.04 22.59 38.21
N THR A 8 -21.64 22.16 37.14
CA THR A 8 -22.16 20.81 37.02
C THR A 8 -21.05 19.94 36.44
N GLN A 9 -20.65 18.94 37.19
CA GLN A 9 -19.69 17.92 36.77
C GLN A 9 -20.41 16.90 35.92
N GLU A 10 -19.83 16.52 34.79
CA GLU A 10 -20.35 15.50 33.88
C GLU A 10 -19.19 14.75 33.21
N ASP A 11 -19.37 13.46 33.00
CA ASP A 11 -18.42 12.66 32.23
C ASP A 11 -18.62 12.92 30.74
N THR A 12 -17.51 13.03 30.03
CA THR A 12 -17.52 13.32 28.57
C THR A 12 -16.60 12.36 27.86
N THR A 13 -17.17 11.55 26.99
CA THR A 13 -16.39 10.67 26.09
C THR A 13 -15.79 11.48 24.95
N VAL A 14 -14.49 11.36 24.76
CA VAL A 14 -13.77 12.01 23.65
C VAL A 14 -12.86 11.04 22.94
N VAL A 15 -12.65 11.28 21.65
CA VAL A 15 -11.56 10.64 20.90
C VAL A 15 -10.44 11.66 20.77
N LEU A 16 -9.28 11.31 21.28
CA LEU A 16 -8.06 12.09 21.22
C LEU A 16 -7.05 11.43 20.30
N ARG A 17 -6.25 12.23 19.59
CA ARG A 17 -5.16 11.75 18.73
C ARG A 17 -3.87 12.43 19.12
N ASP A 18 -2.80 11.64 19.24
CA ASP A 18 -1.43 12.11 19.42
C ASP A 18 -0.48 11.39 18.46
N THR A 19 0.70 11.95 18.22
CA THR A 19 1.83 11.28 17.60
C THR A 19 2.96 11.29 18.58
N MET A 20 3.37 10.11 19.02
CA MET A 20 4.29 9.93 20.13
C MET A 20 5.35 8.88 19.81
N ALA A 21 6.42 8.85 20.62
CA ALA A 21 7.48 7.87 20.44
C ALA A 21 6.94 6.44 20.57
N THR A 22 7.49 5.52 19.76
CA THR A 22 7.06 4.10 19.74
C THR A 22 7.15 3.43 21.11
N ALA A 23 8.12 3.83 21.95
CA ALA A 23 8.26 3.31 23.30
C ALA A 23 7.08 3.74 24.19
N GLU A 24 6.76 5.03 24.22
CA GLU A 24 5.66 5.59 25.01
C GLU A 24 4.28 5.11 24.53
N ALA A 25 4.12 4.92 23.21
CA ALA A 25 2.87 4.44 22.63
C ALA A 25 2.46 3.04 23.13
N ARG A 26 3.43 2.21 23.52
CA ARG A 26 3.19 0.87 24.09
C ARG A 26 2.66 0.89 25.51
N ASP A 27 2.92 1.98 26.22
CA ASP A 27 2.49 2.14 27.62
C ASP A 27 1.05 2.66 27.72
N VAL A 28 0.49 3.16 26.60
CA VAL A 28 -0.91 3.62 26.53
C VAL A 28 -1.84 2.42 26.44
N THR A 29 -2.59 2.14 27.50
CA THR A 29 -3.47 0.96 27.55
C THR A 29 -4.90 1.30 28.00
N PRO A 30 -5.91 0.53 27.54
CA PRO A 30 -7.26 0.64 28.07
C PRO A 30 -7.27 0.36 29.60
N GLY A 31 -8.00 1.18 30.33
CA GLY A 31 -8.07 1.12 31.79
C GLY A 31 -7.08 2.06 32.51
N ASP A 32 -6.20 2.74 31.77
CA ASP A 32 -5.29 3.72 32.38
C ASP A 32 -6.07 4.86 33.02
N GLU A 33 -5.81 5.12 34.29
CA GLU A 33 -6.41 6.21 35.04
C GLU A 33 -5.45 7.40 35.14
N ILE A 34 -5.90 8.54 34.67
CA ILE A 34 -5.18 9.81 34.82
C ILE A 34 -5.61 10.46 36.15
N ARG A 35 -4.67 10.59 37.09
CA ARG A 35 -4.95 11.13 38.40
C ARG A 35 -4.29 12.47 38.65
N LEU A 36 -5.08 13.45 39.09
CA LEU A 36 -4.60 14.75 39.52
C LEU A 36 -4.95 14.95 41.00
N SER A 37 -3.93 15.22 41.83
CA SER A 37 -4.09 15.40 43.29
C SER A 37 -4.85 14.25 43.97
N GLY A 38 -4.60 13.00 43.53
CA GLY A 38 -5.19 11.79 44.09
C GLY A 38 -6.62 11.46 43.63
N ARG A 39 -7.18 12.26 42.70
CA ARG A 39 -8.49 12.03 42.12
C ARG A 39 -8.33 11.62 40.66
N THR A 40 -9.04 10.57 40.22
CA THR A 40 -9.16 10.20 38.82
C THR A 40 -9.94 11.28 38.08
N VAL A 41 -9.36 11.84 37.03
CA VAL A 41 -9.94 12.91 36.20
C VAL A 41 -10.17 12.48 34.75
N ALA A 42 -9.54 11.39 34.34
CA ALA A 42 -9.78 10.75 33.05
C ALA A 42 -9.47 9.25 33.13
N THR A 43 -10.14 8.47 32.28
CA THR A 43 -9.88 7.04 32.08
C THR A 43 -9.76 6.78 30.60
N ILE A 44 -8.75 6.01 30.17
CA ILE A 44 -8.61 5.54 28.80
C ILE A 44 -9.51 4.30 28.64
N GLU A 45 -10.50 4.37 27.75
CA GLU A 45 -11.45 3.29 27.53
C GLU A 45 -11.04 2.36 26.39
N ASP A 46 -10.49 2.92 25.30
CA ASP A 46 -10.05 2.15 24.12
C ASP A 46 -8.87 2.83 23.45
N VAL A 47 -8.04 2.05 22.73
CA VAL A 47 -6.82 2.51 22.08
C VAL A 47 -6.72 1.91 20.67
N ALA A 48 -6.34 2.73 19.70
CA ALA A 48 -5.94 2.29 18.37
C ALA A 48 -4.62 2.97 17.97
N ALA A 49 -3.65 2.18 17.51
CA ALA A 49 -2.33 2.69 17.15
C ALA A 49 -1.99 2.36 15.68
N TYR A 50 -1.26 3.27 15.03
CA TYR A 50 -0.91 3.19 13.62
C TYR A 50 0.54 3.60 13.40
N ALA A 51 1.23 2.87 12.52
CA ALA A 51 2.57 3.23 12.07
C ALA A 51 2.55 4.57 11.32
N THR A 52 3.61 5.35 11.48
CA THR A 52 3.89 6.55 10.67
C THR A 52 4.98 6.26 9.63
N SER A 53 5.30 7.22 8.79
CA SER A 53 6.47 7.13 7.91
C SER A 53 7.80 7.16 8.67
N ASP A 54 7.80 7.67 9.91
CA ASP A 54 8.93 7.61 10.84
C ASP A 54 8.76 6.38 11.74
N SER A 55 9.69 5.43 11.64
CA SER A 55 9.65 4.19 12.43
C SER A 55 9.81 4.40 13.94
N THR A 56 10.25 5.58 14.38
CA THR A 56 10.42 5.95 15.79
C THR A 56 9.16 6.52 16.40
N GLU A 57 8.15 6.86 15.59
CA GLU A 57 6.89 7.47 16.02
C GLU A 57 5.68 6.65 15.60
N GLN A 58 4.62 6.78 16.37
CA GLN A 58 3.31 6.16 16.09
C GLN A 58 2.19 7.17 16.31
N THR A 59 1.15 7.09 15.48
CA THR A 59 -0.09 7.83 15.71
C THR A 59 -1.00 6.98 16.59
N VAL A 60 -1.35 7.50 17.77
CA VAL A 60 -2.21 6.84 18.74
C VAL A 60 -3.52 7.61 18.85
N PHE A 61 -4.62 6.88 18.78
CA PHE A 61 -5.95 7.37 19.10
C PHE A 61 -6.40 6.71 20.40
N VAL A 62 -6.94 7.50 21.29
CA VAL A 62 -7.56 6.99 22.52
C VAL A 62 -9.01 7.45 22.62
N GLU A 63 -9.87 6.54 23.04
CA GLU A 63 -11.15 6.90 23.62
C GLU A 63 -10.92 7.17 25.10
N ALA A 64 -11.28 8.34 25.56
CA ALA A 64 -11.14 8.69 26.95
C ALA A 64 -12.45 9.24 27.52
N GLU A 65 -12.79 8.81 28.73
CA GLU A 65 -13.83 9.41 29.56
C GLU A 65 -13.18 10.48 30.44
N LEU A 66 -13.60 11.73 30.28
CA LEU A 66 -13.04 12.89 30.99
C LEU A 66 -14.06 13.43 31.99
N ASP A 67 -13.61 13.67 33.25
CA ASP A 67 -14.39 14.41 34.25
C ASP A 67 -14.41 15.92 33.90
N THR A 68 -15.45 16.31 33.19
CA THR A 68 -15.62 17.69 32.72
C THR A 68 -16.56 18.49 33.61
N HIS A 69 -16.45 19.79 33.52
CA HIS A 69 -17.40 20.69 34.17
C HIS A 69 -18.04 21.60 33.14
N ARG A 70 -19.32 21.86 33.34
CA ARG A 70 -20.09 22.80 32.50
C ARG A 70 -19.98 24.21 33.10
N GLN A 71 -19.53 25.14 32.26
CA GLN A 71 -19.52 26.56 32.58
C GLN A 71 -20.38 27.29 31.53
N GLN A 72 -21.56 27.74 31.94
CA GLN A 72 -22.58 28.26 31.02
C GLN A 72 -23.01 27.18 30.00
N SER A 73 -22.74 27.39 28.71
CA SER A 73 -23.03 26.44 27.63
C SER A 73 -21.83 25.55 27.25
N ASP A 74 -20.66 25.83 27.81
CA ASP A 74 -19.40 25.17 27.39
C ASP A 74 -18.97 24.09 28.37
N ARG A 75 -18.62 22.92 27.85
CA ARG A 75 -17.93 21.87 28.62
C ARG A 75 -16.43 22.11 28.58
N ARG A 76 -15.77 21.94 29.74
CA ARG A 76 -14.34 22.18 29.90
C ARG A 76 -13.69 21.07 30.71
N PHE A 77 -12.46 20.71 30.34
CA PHE A 77 -11.56 19.86 31.07
C PHE A 77 -10.26 20.63 31.34
N GLY A 78 -9.86 20.78 32.57
CA GLY A 78 -8.63 21.51 32.94
C GLY A 78 -8.53 22.93 32.33
N GLY A 79 -9.67 23.62 32.09
CA GLY A 79 -9.70 24.92 31.45
C GLY A 79 -9.83 24.87 29.92
N THR A 80 -9.55 23.75 29.27
CA THR A 80 -9.71 23.56 27.82
C THR A 80 -11.16 23.28 27.48
N GLN A 81 -11.69 24.00 26.46
CA GLN A 81 -13.04 23.77 25.95
C GLN A 81 -13.09 22.46 25.14
N MET A 82 -14.10 21.61 25.41
CA MET A 82 -14.29 20.35 24.69
C MET A 82 -14.85 20.59 23.30
N ARG A 83 -13.94 20.87 22.37
CA ARG A 83 -14.25 21.07 20.93
C ARG A 83 -13.21 20.40 20.08
N ARG A 84 -13.64 19.88 18.95
CA ARG A 84 -12.75 19.32 17.93
C ARG A 84 -11.60 20.27 17.59
N GLY A 85 -10.39 19.74 17.55
CA GLY A 85 -9.19 20.48 17.19
C GLY A 85 -8.45 21.14 18.38
N GLN A 86 -9.07 21.20 19.57
CA GLN A 86 -8.38 21.61 20.80
C GLN A 86 -7.46 20.50 21.28
N THR A 87 -6.46 20.84 22.08
CA THR A 87 -5.51 19.88 22.66
C THR A 87 -5.79 19.72 24.16
N VAL A 88 -5.80 18.48 24.60
CA VAL A 88 -5.91 18.09 26.01
C VAL A 88 -4.63 17.33 26.36
N THR A 89 -4.03 17.68 27.51
CA THR A 89 -2.88 16.95 28.06
C THR A 89 -3.36 16.02 29.17
N LEU A 90 -3.06 14.74 29.03
CA LEU A 90 -3.36 13.69 30.00
C LEU A 90 -2.02 13.15 30.54
N PRO A 91 -1.56 13.60 31.74
CA PRO A 91 -0.34 13.11 32.36
C PRO A 91 -0.64 11.79 33.07
N ALA A 92 -0.27 10.66 32.49
CA ALA A 92 -0.25 9.36 33.13
C ALA A 92 1.05 9.16 33.94
N GLU A 93 1.20 8.01 34.61
CA GLU A 93 2.38 7.69 35.42
C GLU A 93 3.61 7.50 34.52
N ASP A 94 3.47 6.75 33.42
CA ASP A 94 4.57 6.33 32.54
C ASP A 94 4.67 7.13 31.24
N TYR A 95 3.66 7.95 30.89
CA TYR A 95 3.64 8.74 29.66
C TYR A 95 2.84 10.04 29.83
N THR A 96 3.00 10.95 28.87
CA THR A 96 2.14 12.13 28.74
C THR A 96 1.47 12.12 27.37
N PHE A 97 0.14 12.04 27.35
CA PHE A 97 -0.63 12.07 26.11
C PHE A 97 -1.11 13.49 25.80
N ASN A 98 -0.61 14.09 24.71
CA ASN A 98 -0.98 15.45 24.27
C ASN A 98 -1.99 15.36 23.14
N GLY A 99 -3.19 14.91 23.47
CA GLY A 99 -4.21 14.53 22.51
C GLY A 99 -4.95 15.70 21.90
N ARG A 100 -4.97 15.77 20.56
CA ARG A 100 -5.88 16.63 19.83
C ARG A 100 -7.27 15.99 19.79
N ILE A 101 -8.31 16.73 20.17
CA ILE A 101 -9.69 16.25 20.15
C ILE A 101 -10.15 16.05 18.70
N GLU A 102 -10.50 14.84 18.33
CA GLU A 102 -11.07 14.46 17.04
C GLU A 102 -12.60 14.32 17.10
N LYS A 103 -13.13 13.79 18.21
CA LYS A 103 -14.57 13.64 18.45
C LYS A 103 -14.90 13.99 19.90
N VAL A 104 -16.13 14.46 20.12
CA VAL A 104 -16.73 14.70 21.44
C VAL A 104 -18.08 14.00 21.46
N ASP A 105 -18.46 13.41 22.60
CA ASP A 105 -19.66 12.59 22.80
C ASP A 105 -19.73 11.37 21.87
N SER A 106 -18.58 10.84 21.52
CA SER A 106 -18.48 9.66 20.65
C SER A 106 -17.15 8.96 20.91
N GLY A 107 -17.18 7.63 20.91
CA GLY A 107 -16.01 6.77 21.11
C GLY A 107 -15.30 6.40 19.82
N LEU A 108 -14.25 5.58 19.97
CA LEU A 108 -13.58 4.88 18.87
C LEU A 108 -14.56 3.86 18.30
N GLN A 109 -14.67 3.85 16.98
CA GLN A 109 -15.47 2.86 16.25
C GLN A 109 -14.60 2.28 15.14
N PRO A 110 -13.68 1.35 15.49
CA PRO A 110 -12.86 0.72 14.49
C PRO A 110 -13.72 -0.15 13.58
N THR A 111 -13.46 -0.06 12.28
CA THR A 111 -14.07 -0.89 11.24
C THR A 111 -12.99 -1.52 10.39
N THR A 112 -13.28 -2.67 9.79
CA THR A 112 -12.35 -3.30 8.86
C THR A 112 -12.62 -2.80 7.45
N THR A 113 -11.58 -2.33 6.76
CA THR A 113 -11.66 -1.88 5.38
C THR A 113 -10.62 -2.59 4.53
N ASP A 114 -11.05 -3.26 3.48
CA ASP A 114 -10.14 -3.88 2.53
C ASP A 114 -9.57 -2.84 1.59
N VAL A 115 -8.28 -2.94 1.31
CA VAL A 115 -7.59 -2.09 0.32
C VAL A 115 -6.63 -2.92 -0.52
N LEU A 116 -6.46 -2.53 -1.77
CA LEU A 116 -5.38 -3.00 -2.62
C LEU A 116 -4.30 -1.93 -2.67
N LEU A 117 -3.10 -2.30 -2.27
CA LEU A 117 -1.92 -1.46 -2.25
C LEU A 117 -0.98 -1.87 -3.37
N GLU A 118 -0.35 -0.90 -4.03
CA GLU A 118 0.73 -1.12 -4.98
C GLU A 118 2.02 -0.50 -4.48
N THR A 119 3.11 -1.25 -4.60
CA THR A 119 4.45 -0.78 -4.24
C THR A 119 5.53 -1.44 -5.10
N THR A 120 6.73 -0.86 -5.12
CA THR A 120 7.93 -1.47 -5.71
C THR A 120 9.01 -1.53 -4.65
N VAL A 121 9.39 -2.74 -4.27
CA VAL A 121 10.37 -3.03 -3.24
C VAL A 121 11.54 -3.83 -3.81
N ASP A 122 12.62 -4.01 -3.04
CA ASP A 122 13.68 -4.94 -3.39
C ASP A 122 13.18 -6.40 -3.37
N ALA A 123 13.88 -7.27 -4.11
CA ALA A 123 13.48 -8.66 -4.29
C ALA A 123 13.48 -9.46 -2.97
N GLU A 124 14.35 -9.10 -2.03
CA GLU A 124 14.43 -9.73 -0.70
C GLU A 124 13.19 -9.37 0.13
N THR A 125 12.85 -8.09 0.21
CA THR A 125 11.63 -7.61 0.89
C THR A 125 10.38 -8.24 0.26
N ALA A 126 10.30 -8.26 -1.09
CA ALA A 126 9.17 -8.89 -1.79
C ALA A 126 8.99 -10.37 -1.43
N GLY A 127 10.10 -11.10 -1.20
CA GLY A 127 10.09 -12.51 -0.80
C GLY A 127 9.65 -12.76 0.65
N ARG A 128 9.67 -11.71 1.49
CA ARG A 128 9.24 -11.80 2.90
C ARG A 128 7.75 -11.48 3.11
N ILE A 129 7.12 -10.79 2.17
CA ILE A 129 5.69 -10.43 2.28
C ILE A 129 4.84 -11.68 2.02
N ALA A 130 4.03 -12.08 2.98
CA ALA A 130 3.17 -13.25 2.89
C ALA A 130 1.72 -12.95 3.32
N ALA A 131 0.77 -13.68 2.73
CA ALA A 131 -0.61 -13.65 3.22
C ALA A 131 -0.65 -14.21 4.66
N GLY A 132 -1.38 -13.55 5.54
CA GLY A 132 -1.44 -13.84 6.97
C GLY A 132 -0.45 -13.03 7.81
N ASP A 133 0.44 -12.23 7.20
CA ASP A 133 1.27 -11.30 7.96
C ASP A 133 0.39 -10.25 8.65
N VAL A 134 0.65 -10.04 9.93
CA VAL A 134 -0.10 -9.09 10.75
C VAL A 134 0.82 -7.91 11.12
N THR A 135 0.29 -6.72 10.98
CA THR A 135 0.90 -5.51 11.50
C THR A 135 0.34 -5.22 12.88
N THR A 136 1.20 -5.31 13.89
CA THR A 136 0.84 -4.94 15.27
C THR A 136 1.57 -3.65 15.63
N VAL A 137 0.83 -2.66 16.11
CA VAL A 137 1.34 -1.35 16.51
C VAL A 137 0.94 -1.10 17.96
N ALA A 138 1.91 -0.89 18.84
CA ALA A 138 1.69 -0.74 20.29
C ALA A 138 0.85 -1.87 20.93
N GLY A 139 0.95 -3.10 20.40
CA GLY A 139 0.14 -4.24 20.85
C GLY A 139 -1.22 -4.40 20.16
N TYR A 140 -1.63 -3.45 19.32
CA TYR A 140 -2.92 -3.47 18.63
C TYR A 140 -2.75 -3.91 17.19
N GLU A 141 -3.63 -4.80 16.70
CA GLU A 141 -3.65 -5.22 15.31
C GLU A 141 -4.19 -4.09 14.42
N ALA A 142 -3.32 -3.55 13.56
CA ALA A 142 -3.65 -2.45 12.67
C ALA A 142 -3.95 -2.92 11.24
N ALA A 143 -3.30 -3.99 10.75
CA ALA A 143 -3.49 -4.50 9.40
C ALA A 143 -3.14 -5.98 9.30
N GLU A 144 -3.81 -6.67 8.37
CA GLU A 144 -3.50 -8.05 7.97
C GLU A 144 -3.31 -8.11 6.46
N VAL A 145 -2.25 -8.78 6.01
CA VAL A 145 -2.01 -9.09 4.60
C VAL A 145 -2.89 -10.25 4.18
N ARG A 146 -3.80 -10.02 3.22
CA ARG A 146 -4.76 -11.04 2.74
C ARG A 146 -4.31 -11.68 1.44
N THR A 147 -3.78 -10.87 0.52
CA THR A 147 -3.31 -11.35 -0.79
C THR A 147 -2.00 -10.68 -1.15
N VAL A 148 -1.13 -11.41 -1.84
CA VAL A 148 0.15 -10.91 -2.36
C VAL A 148 0.32 -11.39 -3.80
N THR A 149 0.62 -10.46 -4.69
CA THR A 149 0.99 -10.77 -6.07
C THR A 149 2.26 -10.02 -6.42
N THR A 150 3.32 -10.75 -6.79
CA THR A 150 4.63 -10.18 -7.08
C THR A 150 4.96 -10.32 -8.55
N TYR A 151 5.38 -9.22 -9.18
CA TYR A 151 5.76 -9.17 -10.58
C TYR A 151 7.24 -8.78 -10.75
N ALA A 152 7.89 -9.37 -11.75
CA ALA A 152 9.21 -8.92 -12.19
C ALA A 152 9.12 -7.52 -12.80
N THR A 153 10.19 -6.74 -12.61
CA THR A 153 10.42 -5.45 -13.29
C THR A 153 11.63 -5.55 -14.22
N GLN A 154 11.94 -4.49 -14.96
CA GLN A 154 13.16 -4.41 -15.77
C GLN A 154 14.42 -4.55 -14.92
N ASN A 155 14.39 -4.06 -13.68
CA ASN A 155 15.47 -4.25 -12.72
C ASN A 155 15.23 -5.57 -11.95
N PRO A 156 16.09 -6.59 -12.09
CA PRO A 156 15.92 -7.88 -11.43
C PRO A 156 15.92 -7.79 -9.90
N ASP A 157 16.60 -6.77 -9.34
CA ASP A 157 16.69 -6.54 -7.89
C ASP A 157 15.42 -5.87 -7.32
N ARG A 158 14.50 -5.45 -8.17
CA ARG A 158 13.24 -4.80 -7.77
C ARG A 158 12.04 -5.62 -8.20
N LYS A 159 11.04 -5.65 -7.35
CA LYS A 159 9.75 -6.32 -7.63
C LYS A 159 8.62 -5.33 -7.43
N ARG A 160 7.67 -5.35 -8.34
CA ARG A 160 6.38 -4.70 -8.16
C ARG A 160 5.46 -5.65 -7.42
N VAL A 161 4.87 -5.19 -6.33
CA VAL A 161 4.02 -6.00 -5.46
C VAL A 161 2.66 -5.35 -5.32
N LEU A 162 1.62 -6.14 -5.54
CA LEU A 162 0.24 -5.82 -5.20
C LEU A 162 -0.09 -6.56 -3.92
N VAL A 163 -0.50 -5.82 -2.90
CA VAL A 163 -0.83 -6.35 -1.58
C VAL A 163 -2.27 -6.00 -1.24
N GLY A 164 -3.12 -7.01 -1.09
CA GLY A 164 -4.45 -6.83 -0.54
C GLY A 164 -4.38 -6.87 0.99
N LEU A 165 -4.84 -5.81 1.62
CA LEU A 165 -4.80 -5.59 3.06
C LEU A 165 -6.20 -5.47 3.64
N SER A 166 -6.44 -6.10 4.79
CA SER A 166 -7.56 -5.75 5.67
C SER A 166 -7.04 -4.82 6.75
N LEU A 167 -7.53 -3.59 6.78
CA LEU A 167 -7.04 -2.52 7.66
C LEU A 167 -8.07 -2.25 8.78
N ALA A 168 -7.60 -2.13 10.02
CA ALA A 168 -8.38 -1.52 11.10
C ALA A 168 -8.44 -0.01 10.85
N THR A 169 -9.62 0.52 10.60
CA THR A 169 -9.82 1.91 10.18
C THR A 169 -10.74 2.65 11.12
N LEU A 170 -10.56 3.95 11.21
CA LEU A 170 -11.42 4.83 11.98
C LEU A 170 -12.18 5.77 11.03
N GLU A 171 -13.45 6.01 11.33
CA GLU A 171 -14.21 7.04 10.62
C GLU A 171 -13.97 8.41 11.25
N ASN A 172 -13.55 9.37 10.43
CA ASN A 172 -13.41 10.75 10.83
C ASN A 172 -14.06 11.66 9.78
N ALA A 173 -15.07 12.42 10.21
CA ALA A 173 -15.85 13.34 9.35
C ALA A 173 -16.43 12.66 8.09
N GLY A 174 -16.97 11.44 8.22
CA GLY A 174 -17.58 10.69 7.13
C GLY A 174 -16.55 10.04 6.17
N ARG A 175 -15.27 9.97 6.54
CA ARG A 175 -14.21 9.34 5.74
C ARG A 175 -13.48 8.30 6.56
N GLN A 176 -13.22 7.16 5.93
CA GLN A 176 -12.37 6.13 6.52
C GLN A 176 -10.91 6.58 6.47
N GLN A 177 -10.20 6.38 7.58
CA GLN A 177 -8.78 6.70 7.75
C GLN A 177 -8.02 5.52 8.31
N PHE A 178 -6.79 5.36 7.89
CA PHE A 178 -5.81 4.48 8.50
C PHE A 178 -4.71 5.35 9.10
N GLY A 179 -4.68 5.43 10.41
CA GLY A 179 -3.87 6.42 11.11
C GLY A 179 -4.28 7.84 10.71
N SER A 180 -3.32 8.62 10.22
CA SER A 180 -3.55 9.98 9.71
C SER A 180 -3.95 10.03 8.24
N ALA A 181 -3.82 8.92 7.51
CA ALA A 181 -4.06 8.86 6.07
C ALA A 181 -5.53 8.57 5.74
N ALA A 182 -6.17 9.41 4.94
CA ALA A 182 -7.49 9.10 4.40
C ALA A 182 -7.39 7.94 3.38
N LEU A 183 -8.30 6.96 3.48
CA LEU A 183 -8.38 5.86 2.52
C LEU A 183 -9.01 6.35 1.22
N GLN A 184 -8.14 6.74 0.30
CA GLN A 184 -8.52 7.19 -1.03
C GLN A 184 -7.49 6.70 -2.05
N ARG A 185 -7.95 6.33 -3.24
CA ARG A 185 -7.05 5.95 -4.34
C ARG A 185 -6.01 7.04 -4.59
N GLY A 186 -4.77 6.63 -4.75
CA GLY A 186 -3.62 7.51 -4.96
C GLY A 186 -2.94 7.99 -3.68
N ASN A 187 -3.56 7.82 -2.51
CA ASN A 187 -2.89 8.12 -1.24
C ASN A 187 -1.93 6.99 -0.86
N ASN A 188 -0.90 7.34 -0.10
CA ASN A 188 0.06 6.39 0.44
C ASN A 188 -0.32 5.99 1.87
N ILE A 189 -0.13 4.70 2.18
CA ILE A 189 -0.17 4.19 3.55
C ILE A 189 1.10 3.38 3.82
N THR A 190 1.45 3.30 5.09
CA THR A 190 2.58 2.52 5.57
C THR A 190 2.09 1.49 6.56
N ILE A 191 2.50 0.24 6.39
CA ILE A 191 2.36 -0.83 7.37
C ILE A 191 3.75 -1.30 7.80
N SER A 192 3.87 -1.78 9.03
CA SER A 192 5.13 -2.29 9.56
C SER A 192 4.87 -3.58 10.31
N THR A 193 5.49 -4.66 9.85
CA THR A 193 5.52 -5.96 10.53
C THR A 193 6.85 -6.09 11.29
N GLU A 194 7.06 -7.20 11.98
CA GLU A 194 8.35 -7.51 12.61
C GLU A 194 9.49 -7.70 11.57
N SER A 195 9.13 -8.10 10.34
CA SER A 195 10.09 -8.53 9.32
C SER A 195 10.35 -7.47 8.23
N TYR A 196 9.43 -6.54 8.01
CA TYR A 196 9.55 -5.50 6.99
C TYR A 196 8.63 -4.30 7.27
N ALA A 197 8.99 -3.15 6.71
CA ALA A 197 8.10 -2.00 6.55
C ALA A 197 7.72 -1.85 5.09
N LEU A 198 6.44 -1.62 4.80
CA LEU A 198 5.89 -1.50 3.47
C LEU A 198 5.14 -0.18 3.34
N SER A 199 5.60 0.67 2.45
CA SER A 199 4.87 1.88 2.04
C SER A 199 4.42 1.73 0.60
N GLY A 200 3.16 2.04 0.32
CA GLY A 200 2.63 1.90 -1.02
C GLY A 200 1.43 2.78 -1.28
N THR A 201 1.05 2.87 -2.55
CA THR A 201 -0.07 3.66 -3.05
C THR A 201 -1.35 2.84 -3.06
N ILE A 202 -2.43 3.39 -2.56
CA ILE A 202 -3.76 2.76 -2.61
C ILE A 202 -4.27 2.75 -4.05
N GLU A 203 -4.42 1.57 -4.63
CA GLU A 203 -5.04 1.36 -5.95
C GLU A 203 -6.55 1.20 -5.86
N ARG A 204 -7.04 0.57 -4.79
CA ARG A 204 -8.47 0.35 -4.57
C ARG A 204 -8.80 0.38 -3.08
N VAL A 205 -9.99 0.90 -2.78
CA VAL A 205 -10.64 0.79 -1.47
C VAL A 205 -11.87 -0.10 -1.62
N GLY A 206 -12.13 -0.95 -0.65
CA GLY A 206 -13.21 -1.94 -0.63
C GLY A 206 -12.92 -3.18 -1.48
N ALA A 207 -11.64 -3.50 -1.75
CA ALA A 207 -11.26 -4.71 -2.48
C ALA A 207 -9.80 -5.09 -2.26
N LEU A 208 -9.53 -6.40 -2.29
CA LEU A 208 -8.21 -7.00 -2.11
C LEU A 208 -7.47 -7.25 -3.43
N GLU A 209 -8.17 -7.17 -4.57
CA GLU A 209 -7.63 -7.49 -5.88
C GLU A 209 -7.91 -6.39 -6.92
N PRO A 210 -7.11 -6.31 -8.00
CA PRO A 210 -7.39 -5.44 -9.14
C PRO A 210 -8.75 -5.73 -9.79
N ARG A 211 -9.32 -4.75 -10.48
CA ARG A 211 -10.58 -4.91 -11.23
C ARG A 211 -10.39 -5.80 -12.46
N GLY A 212 -11.42 -6.52 -12.83
CA GLY A 212 -11.48 -7.33 -14.06
C GLY A 212 -11.33 -8.83 -13.79
N THR A 213 -11.41 -9.61 -14.86
CA THR A 213 -11.37 -11.08 -14.86
C THR A 213 -10.06 -11.55 -15.44
N LEU A 214 -9.43 -12.55 -14.81
CA LEU A 214 -8.23 -13.20 -15.35
C LEU A 214 -8.63 -14.12 -16.52
N THR A 215 -7.90 -14.00 -17.63
CA THR A 215 -8.03 -14.84 -18.82
C THR A 215 -6.67 -15.00 -19.51
N ASN A 216 -6.55 -15.96 -20.41
CA ASN A 216 -5.35 -16.13 -21.22
C ASN A 216 -5.53 -15.48 -22.60
N ARG A 217 -4.49 -14.77 -23.06
CA ARG A 217 -4.44 -14.17 -24.39
C ARG A 217 -3.15 -14.55 -25.09
N THR A 218 -3.28 -14.85 -26.38
CA THR A 218 -2.11 -15.00 -27.25
C THR A 218 -1.61 -13.63 -27.66
N VAL A 219 -0.34 -13.34 -27.37
CA VAL A 219 0.28 -12.04 -27.66
C VAL A 219 1.53 -12.24 -28.49
N THR A 220 1.66 -11.45 -29.55
CA THR A 220 2.90 -11.41 -30.35
C THR A 220 3.75 -10.24 -29.88
N LEU A 221 4.99 -10.53 -29.52
CA LEU A 221 5.96 -9.59 -29.00
C LEU A 221 7.16 -9.52 -29.93
N ARG A 222 7.77 -8.34 -30.07
CA ARG A 222 8.96 -8.11 -30.89
C ARG A 222 10.06 -7.43 -30.08
N MET A 223 11.28 -7.90 -30.32
CA MET A 223 12.54 -7.29 -29.88
C MET A 223 13.43 -7.10 -31.09
N THR A 224 14.07 -5.95 -31.21
CA THR A 224 14.99 -5.63 -32.31
C THR A 224 16.41 -5.48 -31.77
N ASP A 225 17.40 -5.74 -32.62
CA ASP A 225 18.82 -5.57 -32.34
C ASP A 225 19.30 -6.30 -31.07
N MET A 226 18.71 -7.45 -30.75
CA MET A 226 19.14 -8.28 -29.64
C MET A 226 20.42 -9.02 -29.98
N ARG A 227 21.34 -9.13 -29.04
CA ARG A 227 22.55 -9.95 -29.24
C ARG A 227 22.19 -11.39 -29.53
N ALA A 228 22.91 -12.03 -30.47
CA ALA A 228 22.61 -13.39 -30.92
C ALA A 228 22.61 -14.41 -29.76
N ASP A 229 23.57 -14.30 -28.80
CA ASP A 229 23.64 -15.18 -27.63
C ASP A 229 22.41 -15.06 -26.70
N MET A 230 21.86 -13.86 -26.54
CA MET A 230 20.63 -13.63 -25.79
C MET A 230 19.38 -14.10 -26.57
N ALA A 231 19.42 -13.92 -27.89
CA ALA A 231 18.35 -14.35 -28.77
C ALA A 231 18.19 -15.89 -28.75
N ASP A 232 19.31 -16.59 -28.84
CA ASP A 232 19.38 -18.06 -28.84
C ASP A 232 19.02 -18.67 -27.49
N ALA A 233 19.07 -17.89 -26.40
CA ALA A 233 18.65 -18.31 -25.06
C ALA A 233 17.14 -18.30 -24.85
N ILE A 234 16.34 -17.74 -25.80
CA ILE A 234 14.88 -17.71 -25.71
C ILE A 234 14.31 -18.93 -26.45
N GLU A 235 13.67 -19.83 -25.72
CA GLU A 235 13.13 -21.07 -26.26
C GLU A 235 11.62 -21.20 -26.05
N PRO A 236 10.91 -21.89 -26.97
CA PRO A 236 9.54 -22.29 -26.73
C PRO A 236 9.41 -23.15 -25.47
N GLY A 237 8.38 -22.91 -24.68
CA GLY A 237 8.14 -23.61 -23.43
C GLY A 237 8.62 -22.85 -22.19
N MET A 238 9.48 -21.84 -22.33
CA MET A 238 9.89 -20.98 -21.20
C MET A 238 8.68 -20.26 -20.60
N THR A 239 8.70 -20.10 -19.27
CA THR A 239 7.56 -19.55 -18.53
C THR A 239 8.02 -18.54 -17.48
N GLU A 240 7.14 -17.59 -17.20
CA GLU A 240 7.18 -16.77 -16.00
C GLU A 240 6.08 -17.21 -15.04
N THR A 241 6.41 -17.31 -13.76
CA THR A 241 5.46 -17.64 -12.69
C THR A 241 5.36 -16.50 -11.71
N SER A 242 4.15 -16.29 -11.16
CA SER A 242 3.88 -15.36 -10.06
C SER A 242 2.86 -16.01 -9.12
N GLY A 243 3.16 -16.03 -7.82
CA GLY A 243 2.29 -16.67 -6.82
C GLY A 243 2.06 -18.17 -7.07
N GLY A 244 3.03 -18.87 -7.69
CA GLY A 244 2.91 -20.28 -8.05
C GLY A 244 2.15 -20.57 -9.34
N GLU A 245 1.59 -19.56 -10.00
CA GLU A 245 0.85 -19.69 -11.25
C GLU A 245 1.66 -19.19 -12.45
N THR A 246 1.55 -19.88 -13.60
CA THR A 246 2.17 -19.43 -14.85
C THR A 246 1.40 -18.21 -15.38
N ILE A 247 2.08 -17.08 -15.50
CA ILE A 247 1.51 -15.83 -16.01
C ILE A 247 1.95 -15.50 -17.44
N ALA A 248 3.05 -16.09 -17.91
CA ALA A 248 3.50 -16.00 -19.28
C ALA A 248 4.12 -17.34 -19.72
N ARG A 249 3.89 -17.74 -20.97
CA ARG A 249 4.49 -18.91 -21.62
C ARG A 249 4.87 -18.58 -23.05
N VAL A 250 6.11 -18.83 -23.43
CA VAL A 250 6.56 -18.72 -24.82
C VAL A 250 6.08 -19.95 -25.60
N SER A 251 5.30 -19.75 -26.64
CA SER A 251 4.78 -20.81 -27.50
C SER A 251 5.57 -20.96 -28.81
N ARG A 252 6.10 -19.86 -29.35
CA ARG A 252 6.89 -19.86 -30.58
C ARG A 252 7.93 -18.75 -30.53
N VAL A 253 9.10 -19.01 -31.13
CA VAL A 253 10.18 -18.05 -31.36
C VAL A 253 10.52 -18.04 -32.84
N ASN A 254 10.61 -16.86 -33.45
CA ASN A 254 11.13 -16.63 -34.77
C ASN A 254 12.27 -15.63 -34.66
N THR A 255 13.44 -15.99 -35.19
CA THR A 255 14.67 -15.19 -35.10
C THR A 255 15.17 -14.91 -36.50
N GLU A 256 15.43 -13.66 -36.81
CA GLU A 256 15.96 -13.19 -38.07
C GLU A 256 17.19 -12.31 -37.84
N PRO A 257 18.21 -12.27 -38.73
CA PRO A 257 19.30 -11.29 -38.61
C PRO A 257 18.72 -9.86 -38.63
N SER A 258 19.22 -8.98 -37.74
CA SER A 258 18.91 -7.54 -37.89
C SER A 258 19.56 -6.98 -39.14
N VAL A 259 18.98 -5.94 -39.72
CA VAL A 259 19.40 -5.39 -40.99
C VAL A 259 20.30 -4.17 -40.82
N ILE A 260 21.46 -4.17 -41.47
CA ILE A 260 22.34 -3.01 -41.60
C ILE A 260 22.03 -2.29 -42.91
N ILE A 261 21.67 -1.03 -42.84
CA ILE A 261 21.50 -0.18 -44.02
C ILE A 261 22.70 0.79 -44.07
N THR A 262 23.47 0.72 -45.14
CA THR A 262 24.59 1.63 -45.41
C THR A 262 24.36 2.39 -46.73
N THR A 263 24.72 3.67 -46.72
CA THR A 263 24.68 4.49 -47.94
C THR A 263 26.14 4.71 -48.43
N GLY A 264 26.41 4.26 -49.62
CA GLY A 264 27.71 4.49 -50.28
C GLY A 264 27.87 5.96 -50.74
N ASP A 265 29.09 6.39 -50.96
CA ASP A 265 29.42 7.75 -51.40
C ASP A 265 28.75 8.20 -52.69
N ASN A 266 28.25 7.26 -53.48
CA ASN A 266 27.50 7.48 -54.74
C ASN A 266 25.98 7.49 -54.53
N GLY A 267 25.48 7.48 -53.27
CA GLY A 267 24.05 7.42 -52.92
C GLY A 267 23.42 6.03 -53.04
N THR A 268 24.21 4.97 -53.31
CA THR A 268 23.69 3.60 -53.36
C THR A 268 23.39 3.11 -51.94
N VAL A 269 22.19 2.60 -51.74
CA VAL A 269 21.78 1.97 -50.49
C VAL A 269 22.14 0.48 -50.53
N ASN A 270 22.96 0.04 -49.60
CA ASN A 270 23.27 -1.37 -49.40
C ASN A 270 22.58 -1.89 -48.15
N VAL A 271 22.02 -3.08 -48.27
CA VAL A 271 21.34 -3.78 -47.16
C VAL A 271 22.10 -5.06 -46.90
N ALA A 272 22.48 -5.31 -45.65
CA ALA A 272 23.19 -6.51 -45.27
C ALA A 272 22.70 -7.00 -43.89
N ASP A 273 22.80 -8.31 -43.67
CA ASP A 273 22.48 -8.92 -42.40
C ASP A 273 23.55 -8.53 -41.33
N HIS A 274 23.06 -8.20 -40.13
CA HIS A 274 23.97 -7.89 -39.01
C HIS A 274 24.58 -9.20 -38.47
N PRO A 275 25.91 -9.28 -38.34
CA PRO A 275 26.56 -10.53 -37.95
C PRO A 275 26.24 -11.00 -36.53
N TYR A 276 25.97 -10.06 -35.58
CA TYR A 276 25.82 -10.36 -34.16
C TYR A 276 24.48 -9.94 -33.54
N LEU A 277 23.62 -9.25 -34.29
CA LEU A 277 22.32 -8.83 -33.82
C LEU A 277 21.18 -9.56 -34.54
N ARG A 278 20.12 -9.78 -33.80
CA ARG A 278 18.92 -10.51 -34.25
C ARG A 278 17.66 -9.69 -33.93
N ASP A 279 16.71 -9.75 -34.82
CA ASP A 279 15.32 -9.36 -34.60
C ASP A 279 14.54 -10.62 -34.21
N ILE A 280 13.80 -10.55 -33.10
CA ILE A 280 13.07 -11.69 -32.57
C ILE A 280 11.60 -11.35 -32.52
N THR A 281 10.77 -12.27 -33.00
CA THR A 281 9.33 -12.24 -32.83
C THR A 281 8.94 -13.48 -32.01
N ILE A 282 8.34 -13.28 -30.85
CA ILE A 282 7.84 -14.38 -30.03
C ILE A 282 6.32 -14.34 -29.95
N THR A 283 5.71 -15.53 -29.98
CA THR A 283 4.29 -15.71 -29.64
C THR A 283 4.24 -16.23 -28.21
N THR A 284 3.49 -15.54 -27.37
CA THR A 284 3.35 -15.89 -25.96
C THR A 284 1.89 -16.06 -25.60
N GLU A 285 1.62 -16.93 -24.64
CA GLU A 285 0.35 -16.98 -23.93
C GLU A 285 0.53 -16.22 -22.61
N LEU A 286 -0.20 -15.11 -22.46
CA LEU A 286 -0.16 -14.25 -21.26
C LEU A 286 -1.45 -14.39 -20.47
N ARG A 287 -1.33 -14.57 -19.16
CA ARG A 287 -2.46 -14.48 -18.22
C ARG A 287 -2.73 -13.00 -17.93
N VAL A 288 -3.74 -12.48 -18.58
CA VAL A 288 -4.09 -11.06 -18.52
C VAL A 288 -5.34 -10.83 -17.68
N ARG A 289 -5.54 -9.59 -17.26
CA ARG A 289 -6.77 -9.15 -16.60
C ARG A 289 -7.57 -8.26 -17.55
N GLU A 290 -8.80 -8.67 -17.83
CA GLU A 290 -9.73 -7.93 -18.68
C GLU A 290 -10.75 -7.18 -17.86
N SER A 291 -10.96 -5.93 -18.19
CA SER A 291 -11.94 -5.05 -17.55
C SER A 291 -12.58 -4.13 -18.60
N THR A 292 -13.53 -3.33 -18.19
CA THR A 292 -14.14 -2.29 -19.05
C THR A 292 -13.14 -1.22 -19.51
N SER A 293 -12.01 -1.08 -18.82
CA SER A 293 -10.92 -0.16 -19.18
C SER A 293 -9.88 -0.78 -20.14
N GLY A 294 -10.02 -2.05 -20.52
CA GLY A 294 -9.13 -2.74 -21.43
C GLY A 294 -8.45 -3.96 -20.82
N VAL A 295 -7.41 -4.42 -21.52
CA VAL A 295 -6.60 -5.59 -21.16
C VAL A 295 -5.35 -5.11 -20.42
N GLN A 296 -4.99 -5.78 -19.33
CA GLN A 296 -3.80 -5.50 -18.56
C GLN A 296 -2.97 -6.77 -18.33
N PHE A 297 -1.66 -6.64 -18.42
CA PHE A 297 -0.71 -7.66 -18.01
C PHE A 297 0.14 -7.11 -16.88
N LYS A 298 0.22 -7.84 -15.77
CA LYS A 298 0.91 -7.40 -14.54
C LYS A 298 0.45 -6.02 -14.02
N GLY A 299 -0.82 -5.65 -14.27
CA GLY A 299 -1.39 -4.36 -13.87
C GLY A 299 -1.11 -3.21 -14.84
N GLU A 300 -0.32 -3.42 -15.89
CA GLU A 300 -0.05 -2.42 -16.92
C GLU A 300 -0.92 -2.65 -18.17
N SER A 301 -1.27 -1.56 -18.87
CA SER A 301 -2.09 -1.66 -20.07
C SER A 301 -1.37 -2.47 -21.15
N LEU A 302 -2.05 -3.48 -21.69
CA LEU A 302 -1.55 -4.35 -22.78
C LEU A 302 -2.25 -4.01 -24.08
N GLN A 303 -1.58 -3.28 -24.94
CA GLN A 303 -2.06 -2.88 -26.25
C GLN A 303 -0.91 -2.86 -27.25
N GLN A 304 -1.20 -2.81 -28.55
CA GLN A 304 -0.18 -2.68 -29.56
C GLN A 304 0.72 -1.47 -29.30
N GLY A 305 2.03 -1.68 -29.33
CA GLY A 305 3.05 -0.68 -29.02
C GLY A 305 3.43 -0.58 -27.54
N SER A 306 2.72 -1.24 -26.60
CA SER A 306 3.13 -1.30 -25.20
C SER A 306 4.43 -2.08 -25.05
N ALA A 307 5.28 -1.68 -24.10
CA ALA A 307 6.40 -2.49 -23.65
C ALA A 307 5.93 -3.51 -22.61
N VAL A 308 6.45 -4.73 -22.68
CA VAL A 308 6.17 -5.81 -21.73
C VAL A 308 7.48 -6.40 -21.25
N VAL A 309 7.61 -6.54 -19.93
CA VAL A 309 8.76 -7.24 -19.30
C VAL A 309 8.32 -8.65 -18.93
N ILE A 310 9.08 -9.67 -19.36
CA ILE A 310 8.85 -11.08 -19.02
C ILE A 310 10.14 -11.66 -18.44
N ASN A 311 10.04 -12.29 -17.27
CA ASN A 311 11.14 -13.01 -16.65
C ASN A 311 11.00 -14.50 -16.95
N LEU A 312 11.82 -15.00 -17.85
CA LEU A 312 11.83 -16.41 -18.29
C LEU A 312 12.75 -17.30 -17.44
N GLY A 313 13.08 -16.85 -16.23
CA GLY A 313 13.95 -17.56 -15.30
C GLY A 313 15.42 -17.21 -15.49
N THR A 314 16.04 -17.67 -16.56
CA THR A 314 17.45 -17.41 -16.87
C THR A 314 17.68 -16.05 -17.53
N ILE A 315 16.64 -15.48 -18.16
CA ILE A 315 16.71 -14.21 -18.87
C ILE A 315 15.44 -13.39 -18.61
N THR A 316 15.62 -12.09 -18.40
CA THR A 316 14.53 -11.11 -18.39
C THR A 316 14.55 -10.36 -19.71
N ILE A 317 13.44 -10.36 -20.42
CA ILE A 317 13.27 -9.68 -21.69
C ILE A 317 12.31 -8.49 -21.55
N GLU A 318 12.59 -7.43 -22.31
CA GLU A 318 11.66 -6.35 -22.59
C GLU A 318 11.31 -6.39 -24.06
N ALA A 319 10.03 -6.47 -24.37
CA ALA A 319 9.54 -6.64 -25.73
C ALA A 319 8.37 -5.69 -26.03
N THR A 320 8.24 -5.27 -27.27
CA THR A 320 7.12 -4.45 -27.74
C THR A 320 5.99 -5.34 -28.22
N VAL A 321 4.76 -5.05 -27.80
CA VAL A 321 3.54 -5.74 -28.24
C VAL A 321 3.26 -5.39 -29.70
N VAL A 322 3.24 -6.41 -30.55
CA VAL A 322 2.86 -6.29 -31.98
C VAL A 322 1.35 -6.48 -32.15
N SER A 323 0.81 -7.49 -31.47
CA SER A 323 -0.62 -7.78 -31.51
C SER A 323 -1.08 -8.52 -30.28
N VAL A 324 -2.34 -8.30 -29.90
CA VAL A 324 -3.04 -9.04 -28.85
C VAL A 324 -4.17 -9.81 -29.52
N GLY A 325 -4.11 -11.14 -29.45
CA GLY A 325 -5.13 -12.03 -29.99
C GLY A 325 -6.42 -11.98 -29.17
N LEU A 326 -7.52 -12.31 -29.81
CA LEU A 326 -8.85 -12.41 -29.17
C LEU A 326 -8.94 -13.65 -28.29
#